data_6a40092f4e7079f7c557f1ccafa4a57f
#
_entry.id   6a40092f4e7079f7c557f1ccafa4a57f
#
_cell.length_a   1.000
_cell.length_b   1.000
_cell.length_c   1.000
_cell.angle_alpha   90.00
_cell.angle_beta   90.00
_cell.angle_gamma   90.00
#
_symmetry.space_group_name_H-M   'P 1'
#
loop_
_entity.id
_entity.type
_entity.pdbx_description
1 polymer ?
#
loop_
_entity_poly.entity_id
_entity_poly.type
_entity_poly.pdbx_seq_one_letter_code
_entity_poly.pdbx_strand_id
1 'polypeptide(L)'
;MQKTSATLLIIDDDDVVRASLAAYLEDSGFSVLQAGNGQQGLQVFEEHQPDLVICDLRMPQMGGLELIRQVSERAPQLPVIVVSGAGVMSDAVEALRLGAADYLIKPLEDLAVLEHSVRRALDRSRLVLENQRYRDKLEAANRELEASLHLLQEDQTAGRQVQMNMLPESPWAAGEFAFAHQIIPSLYLSGDFVDYFRVDERRIAFYLADVSGHGASSAFVTVLLKFMTTRLMFELKRSKMREFK
;
A
#
# COMPACT_ATOMS: atom_id res chain seq x y z
N MET A 1 -13.15 -16.00 -18.17
CA MET A 1 -13.94 -14.93 -17.53
C MET A 1 -14.77 -14.27 -18.59
N GLN A 2 -16.09 -14.41 -18.53
CA GLN A 2 -17.01 -13.71 -19.43
C GLN A 2 -16.78 -12.20 -19.26
N LYS A 3 -16.45 -11.51 -20.34
CA LYS A 3 -16.41 -10.06 -20.41
C LYS A 3 -17.87 -9.60 -20.24
N THR A 4 -18.24 -9.21 -19.02
CA THR A 4 -19.52 -8.53 -18.78
C THR A 4 -19.52 -7.30 -19.67
N SER A 5 -20.49 -7.19 -20.57
CA SER A 5 -20.67 -6.02 -21.43
C SER A 5 -20.85 -4.81 -20.53
N ALA A 6 -20.11 -3.72 -20.79
CA ALA A 6 -20.31 -2.48 -20.05
C ALA A 6 -21.72 -1.93 -20.30
N THR A 7 -22.36 -1.41 -19.27
CA THR A 7 -23.70 -0.84 -19.33
C THR A 7 -23.60 0.68 -19.51
N LEU A 8 -24.16 1.17 -20.62
CA LEU A 8 -24.21 2.60 -20.97
C LEU A 8 -25.61 3.14 -20.74
N LEU A 9 -25.73 4.35 -20.26
CA LEU A 9 -27.00 5.07 -20.17
C LEU A 9 -27.00 6.22 -21.16
N ILE A 10 -27.95 6.22 -22.12
CA ILE A 10 -28.15 7.29 -23.11
C ILE A 10 -29.35 8.12 -22.69
N ILE A 11 -29.15 9.44 -22.60
CA ILE A 11 -30.16 10.42 -22.19
C ILE A 11 -30.26 11.49 -23.26
N ASP A 12 -31.37 11.50 -23.99
CA ASP A 12 -31.63 12.40 -25.11
C ASP A 12 -33.14 12.54 -25.28
N ASP A 13 -33.66 13.72 -25.48
CA ASP A 13 -35.09 13.97 -25.66
C ASP A 13 -35.57 13.67 -27.10
N ASP A 14 -34.66 13.55 -28.07
CA ASP A 14 -34.97 13.10 -29.41
C ASP A 14 -34.97 11.56 -29.49
N ASP A 15 -36.16 10.97 -29.61
CA ASP A 15 -36.36 9.55 -29.66
C ASP A 15 -35.60 8.86 -30.81
N VAL A 16 -35.50 9.56 -31.96
CA VAL A 16 -34.83 9.01 -33.17
C VAL A 16 -33.34 8.98 -32.99
N VAL A 17 -32.76 10.05 -32.49
CA VAL A 17 -31.33 10.16 -32.17
C VAL A 17 -30.99 9.11 -31.09
N ARG A 18 -31.74 9.07 -30.01
CA ARG A 18 -31.52 8.16 -28.90
C ARG A 18 -31.55 6.68 -29.33
N ALA A 19 -32.56 6.29 -30.12
CA ALA A 19 -32.67 4.93 -30.65
C ALA A 19 -31.54 4.59 -31.60
N SER A 20 -31.09 5.51 -32.44
CA SER A 20 -29.98 5.29 -33.37
C SER A 20 -28.67 5.08 -32.65
N LEU A 21 -28.37 5.91 -31.63
CA LEU A 21 -27.16 5.76 -30.80
C LEU A 21 -27.20 4.45 -30.02
N ALA A 22 -28.35 4.09 -29.46
CA ALA A 22 -28.52 2.85 -28.72
C ALA A 22 -28.27 1.61 -29.61
N ALA A 23 -28.90 1.54 -30.77
CA ALA A 23 -28.72 0.42 -31.69
C ALA A 23 -27.26 0.24 -32.12
N TYR A 24 -26.56 1.32 -32.45
CA TYR A 24 -25.16 1.28 -32.85
C TYR A 24 -24.25 0.76 -31.69
N LEU A 25 -24.47 1.25 -30.47
CA LEU A 25 -23.65 0.85 -29.32
C LEU A 25 -23.97 -0.58 -28.87
N GLU A 26 -25.23 -1.04 -29.01
CA GLU A 26 -25.60 -2.45 -28.79
C GLU A 26 -24.90 -3.36 -29.81
N ASP A 27 -24.88 -2.99 -31.09
CA ASP A 27 -24.15 -3.72 -32.14
C ASP A 27 -22.62 -3.74 -31.88
N SER A 28 -22.10 -2.69 -31.23
CA SER A 28 -20.69 -2.62 -30.78
C SER A 28 -20.40 -3.43 -29.51
N GLY A 29 -21.41 -4.13 -28.94
CA GLY A 29 -21.30 -5.08 -27.85
C GLY A 29 -21.47 -4.47 -26.46
N PHE A 30 -22.08 -3.30 -26.33
CA PHE A 30 -22.47 -2.69 -25.05
C PHE A 30 -23.91 -3.08 -24.66
N SER A 31 -24.22 -3.01 -23.35
CA SER A 31 -25.60 -3.01 -22.87
C SER A 31 -26.09 -1.57 -22.75
N VAL A 32 -27.26 -1.23 -23.29
CA VAL A 32 -27.72 0.16 -23.34
C VAL A 32 -29.03 0.33 -22.57
N LEU A 33 -29.03 1.32 -21.67
CA LEU A 33 -30.20 1.86 -21.00
C LEU A 33 -30.55 3.21 -21.64
N GLN A 34 -31.82 3.57 -21.67
CA GLN A 34 -32.29 4.78 -22.33
C GLN A 34 -33.18 5.59 -21.40
N ALA A 35 -33.08 6.93 -21.54
CA ALA A 35 -33.95 7.88 -20.85
C ALA A 35 -34.24 9.07 -21.78
N GLY A 36 -35.46 9.57 -21.74
CA GLY A 36 -35.93 10.67 -22.62
C GLY A 36 -35.75 12.08 -22.04
N ASN A 37 -35.24 12.22 -20.81
CA ASN A 37 -34.95 13.52 -20.20
C ASN A 37 -34.00 13.32 -18.99
N GLY A 38 -33.47 14.44 -18.48
CA GLY A 38 -32.49 14.39 -17.37
C GLY A 38 -33.05 13.81 -16.08
N GLN A 39 -34.33 14.05 -15.77
CA GLN A 39 -34.93 13.50 -14.51
C GLN A 39 -35.08 11.98 -14.58
N GLN A 40 -35.57 11.45 -15.68
CA GLN A 40 -35.62 10.02 -15.94
C GLN A 40 -34.22 9.41 -15.98
N GLY A 41 -33.27 10.11 -16.60
CA GLY A 41 -31.88 9.70 -16.66
C GLY A 41 -31.26 9.54 -15.27
N LEU A 42 -31.53 10.48 -14.37
CA LEU A 42 -31.05 10.42 -12.98
C LEU A 42 -31.67 9.23 -12.22
N GLN A 43 -32.95 8.96 -12.41
CA GLN A 43 -33.61 7.80 -11.81
C GLN A 43 -33.00 6.49 -12.30
N VAL A 44 -32.82 6.33 -13.62
CA VAL A 44 -32.19 5.14 -14.21
C VAL A 44 -30.76 4.97 -13.74
N PHE A 45 -30.01 6.07 -13.61
CA PHE A 45 -28.66 6.06 -13.05
C PHE A 45 -28.64 5.51 -11.60
N GLU A 46 -29.54 5.97 -10.74
CA GLU A 46 -29.61 5.51 -9.35
C GLU A 46 -30.01 4.03 -9.22
N GLU A 47 -30.96 3.58 -10.07
CA GLU A 47 -31.48 2.21 -10.03
C GLU A 47 -30.50 1.18 -10.63
N HIS A 48 -29.79 1.54 -11.71
CA HIS A 48 -29.03 0.57 -12.51
C HIS A 48 -27.51 0.75 -12.44
N GLN A 49 -27.02 1.89 -11.95
CA GLN A 49 -25.58 2.18 -11.79
C GLN A 49 -24.78 1.87 -13.07
N PRO A 50 -25.02 2.58 -14.19
CA PRO A 50 -24.32 2.34 -15.44
C PRO A 50 -22.80 2.61 -15.33
N ASP A 51 -22.02 2.03 -16.25
CA ASP A 51 -20.58 2.22 -16.31
C ASP A 51 -20.17 3.52 -17.00
N LEU A 52 -21.09 4.12 -17.79
CA LEU A 52 -20.89 5.40 -18.48
C LEU A 52 -22.25 6.02 -18.82
N VAL A 53 -22.32 7.35 -18.81
CA VAL A 53 -23.49 8.14 -19.22
C VAL A 53 -23.17 8.91 -20.49
N ILE A 54 -24.08 8.89 -21.45
CA ILE A 54 -24.09 9.74 -22.65
C ILE A 54 -25.31 10.63 -22.52
N CYS A 55 -25.14 11.95 -22.55
CA CYS A 55 -26.28 12.86 -22.41
C CYS A 55 -26.24 14.02 -23.38
N ASP A 56 -27.43 14.45 -23.82
CA ASP A 56 -27.61 15.77 -24.46
C ASP A 56 -27.62 16.86 -23.36
N LEU A 57 -27.20 18.08 -23.75
CA LEU A 57 -27.28 19.25 -22.87
C LEU A 57 -28.65 19.91 -22.88
N ARG A 58 -29.34 19.87 -24.03
CA ARG A 58 -30.57 20.63 -24.25
C ARG A 58 -31.79 19.73 -24.16
N MET A 59 -32.22 19.44 -22.98
CA MET A 59 -33.38 18.61 -22.70
C MET A 59 -34.43 19.39 -21.88
N PRO A 60 -35.73 19.10 -22.04
CA PRO A 60 -36.78 19.67 -21.21
C PRO A 60 -36.66 19.21 -19.77
N GLN A 61 -37.22 19.98 -18.82
CA GLN A 61 -37.27 19.71 -17.38
C GLN A 61 -35.92 19.84 -16.68
N MET A 62 -35.00 18.91 -16.91
CA MET A 62 -33.65 18.92 -16.37
C MET A 62 -32.64 18.89 -17.53
N GLY A 63 -31.86 19.97 -17.71
CA GLY A 63 -30.80 20.03 -18.72
C GLY A 63 -29.58 19.16 -18.37
N GLY A 64 -28.79 18.86 -19.41
CA GLY A 64 -27.63 17.96 -19.24
C GLY A 64 -26.56 18.50 -18.30
N LEU A 65 -26.33 19.82 -18.23
CA LEU A 65 -25.36 20.41 -17.29
C LEU A 65 -25.76 20.14 -15.82
N GLU A 66 -27.03 20.26 -15.49
CA GLU A 66 -27.53 19.96 -14.15
C GLU A 66 -27.44 18.48 -13.86
N LEU A 67 -27.74 17.60 -14.83
CA LEU A 67 -27.55 16.15 -14.71
C LEU A 67 -26.10 15.80 -14.45
N ILE A 68 -25.14 16.36 -15.23
CA ILE A 68 -23.70 16.12 -15.07
C ILE A 68 -23.27 16.50 -13.65
N ARG A 69 -23.71 17.66 -13.14
CA ARG A 69 -23.37 18.10 -11.78
C ARG A 69 -23.85 17.08 -10.75
N GLN A 70 -25.10 16.65 -10.81
CA GLN A 70 -25.69 15.70 -9.85
C GLN A 70 -25.04 14.31 -9.94
N VAL A 71 -24.72 13.83 -11.14
CA VAL A 71 -24.02 12.56 -11.35
C VAL A 71 -22.59 12.64 -10.82
N SER A 72 -21.85 13.72 -11.11
CA SER A 72 -20.47 13.91 -10.65
C SER A 72 -20.36 14.02 -9.13
N GLU A 73 -21.36 14.62 -8.46
CA GLU A 73 -21.40 14.69 -7.00
C GLU A 73 -21.60 13.31 -6.36
N ARG A 74 -22.45 12.44 -6.96
CA ARG A 74 -22.76 11.10 -6.43
C ARG A 74 -21.79 10.02 -6.86
N ALA A 75 -21.24 10.14 -8.07
CA ALA A 75 -20.30 9.18 -8.67
C ALA A 75 -19.15 9.89 -9.41
N PRO A 76 -18.17 10.46 -8.68
CA PRO A 76 -17.10 11.28 -9.29
C PRO A 76 -16.22 10.53 -10.29
N GLN A 77 -16.23 9.21 -10.30
CA GLN A 77 -15.44 8.36 -11.19
C GLN A 77 -16.23 7.86 -12.41
N LEU A 78 -17.55 8.11 -12.45
CA LEU A 78 -18.38 7.71 -13.58
C LEU A 78 -18.12 8.64 -14.77
N PRO A 79 -17.68 8.13 -15.90
CA PRO A 79 -17.47 8.95 -17.08
C PRO A 79 -18.80 9.40 -17.69
N VAL A 80 -18.91 10.69 -18.00
CA VAL A 80 -20.03 11.27 -18.73
C VAL A 80 -19.55 11.82 -20.05
N ILE A 81 -20.15 11.42 -21.17
CA ILE A 81 -19.91 11.95 -22.50
C ILE A 81 -21.10 12.82 -22.89
N VAL A 82 -20.82 14.00 -23.37
CA VAL A 82 -21.84 14.91 -23.88
C VAL A 82 -21.93 14.77 -25.39
N VAL A 83 -23.18 14.64 -25.91
CA VAL A 83 -23.45 14.60 -27.33
C VAL A 83 -24.56 15.65 -27.61
N SER A 84 -24.19 16.84 -28.04
CA SER A 84 -25.14 17.94 -28.17
C SER A 84 -25.05 18.67 -29.50
N GLY A 85 -26.11 19.33 -29.93
CA GLY A 85 -26.15 20.12 -31.16
C GLY A 85 -25.13 21.26 -31.16
N ALA A 86 -24.95 21.92 -32.30
CA ALA A 86 -24.03 23.05 -32.45
C ALA A 86 -24.42 24.17 -31.47
N GLY A 87 -23.92 24.04 -30.25
CA GLY A 87 -24.11 24.97 -29.15
C GLY A 87 -23.03 26.04 -29.11
N VAL A 88 -23.18 26.95 -28.17
CA VAL A 88 -22.15 27.94 -27.86
C VAL A 88 -20.94 27.22 -27.25
N MET A 89 -19.73 27.59 -27.65
CA MET A 89 -18.47 27.01 -27.10
C MET A 89 -18.44 27.01 -25.55
N SER A 90 -19.18 27.95 -24.93
CA SER A 90 -19.33 28.02 -23.47
C SER A 90 -19.93 26.76 -22.86
N ASP A 91 -20.91 26.13 -23.53
CA ASP A 91 -21.61 24.93 -23.00
C ASP A 91 -20.64 23.72 -22.94
N ALA A 92 -19.80 23.59 -23.98
CA ALA A 92 -18.76 22.57 -24.01
C ALA A 92 -17.71 22.75 -22.90
N VAL A 93 -17.25 24.01 -22.72
CA VAL A 93 -16.27 24.34 -21.66
C VAL A 93 -16.88 24.09 -20.26
N GLU A 94 -18.15 24.43 -20.08
CA GLU A 94 -18.84 24.21 -18.81
C GLU A 94 -19.04 22.73 -18.52
N ALA A 95 -19.46 21.94 -19.49
CA ALA A 95 -19.59 20.47 -19.33
C ALA A 95 -18.26 19.82 -18.94
N LEU A 96 -17.14 20.19 -19.60
CA LEU A 96 -15.82 19.69 -19.27
C LEU A 96 -15.36 20.15 -17.87
N ARG A 97 -15.70 21.37 -17.44
CA ARG A 97 -15.41 21.85 -16.06
C ARG A 97 -16.20 21.10 -15.00
N LEU A 98 -17.42 20.68 -15.32
CA LEU A 98 -18.25 19.85 -14.44
C LEU A 98 -17.81 18.37 -14.40
N GLY A 99 -16.80 17.98 -15.18
CA GLY A 99 -16.21 16.64 -15.16
C GLY A 99 -16.64 15.74 -16.31
N ALA A 100 -17.26 16.27 -17.38
CA ALA A 100 -17.50 15.47 -18.57
C ALA A 100 -16.18 14.93 -19.14
N ALA A 101 -16.17 13.66 -19.48
CA ALA A 101 -15.00 12.96 -20.03
C ALA A 101 -14.72 13.34 -21.48
N ASP A 102 -15.78 13.68 -22.22
CA ASP A 102 -15.69 14.11 -23.62
C ASP A 102 -16.94 14.92 -24.05
N TYR A 103 -16.81 15.63 -25.15
CA TYR A 103 -17.90 16.43 -25.77
C TYR A 103 -17.92 16.22 -27.28
N LEU A 104 -19.03 15.72 -27.81
CA LEU A 104 -19.25 15.46 -29.24
C LEU A 104 -20.37 16.35 -29.79
N ILE A 105 -20.21 16.83 -31.03
CA ILE A 105 -21.16 17.76 -31.68
C ILE A 105 -22.06 16.95 -32.62
N LYS A 106 -23.39 17.16 -32.49
CA LYS A 106 -24.39 16.64 -33.44
C LYS A 106 -24.44 17.53 -34.71
N PRO A 107 -24.69 16.96 -35.91
CA PRO A 107 -24.91 15.57 -36.19
C PRO A 107 -23.59 14.77 -36.14
N LEU A 108 -23.62 13.56 -35.58
CA LEU A 108 -22.50 12.64 -35.64
C LEU A 108 -22.49 12.00 -37.03
N GLU A 109 -21.63 12.48 -37.91
CA GLU A 109 -21.49 11.93 -39.29
C GLU A 109 -20.94 10.49 -39.24
N ASP A 110 -20.10 10.19 -38.26
CA ASP A 110 -19.53 8.86 -38.03
C ASP A 110 -19.72 8.47 -36.56
N LEU A 111 -20.55 7.44 -36.32
CA LEU A 111 -20.79 6.90 -35.00
C LEU A 111 -19.56 6.18 -34.39
N ALA A 112 -18.58 5.80 -35.22
CA ALA A 112 -17.31 5.24 -34.71
C ALA A 112 -16.55 6.23 -33.79
N VAL A 113 -16.75 7.53 -33.99
CA VAL A 113 -16.19 8.57 -33.09
C VAL A 113 -16.78 8.45 -31.67
N LEU A 114 -18.10 8.23 -31.57
CA LEU A 114 -18.78 8.02 -30.30
C LEU A 114 -18.27 6.73 -29.61
N GLU A 115 -18.22 5.63 -30.37
CA GLU A 115 -17.70 4.36 -29.84
C GLU A 115 -16.27 4.51 -29.32
N HIS A 116 -15.41 5.18 -30.06
CA HIS A 116 -14.03 5.45 -29.64
C HIS A 116 -13.98 6.24 -28.33
N SER A 117 -14.79 7.31 -28.22
CA SER A 117 -14.89 8.11 -27.00
C SER A 117 -15.41 7.27 -25.81
N VAL A 118 -16.41 6.43 -26.01
CA VAL A 118 -16.94 5.52 -24.98
C VAL A 118 -15.86 4.57 -24.49
N ARG A 119 -15.17 3.87 -25.41
CA ARG A 119 -14.10 2.92 -25.03
C ARG A 119 -12.98 3.61 -24.28
N ARG A 120 -12.53 4.78 -24.76
CA ARG A 120 -11.48 5.58 -24.11
C ARG A 120 -11.88 6.03 -22.70
N ALA A 121 -13.13 6.48 -22.53
CA ALA A 121 -13.65 6.94 -21.25
C ALA A 121 -13.77 5.79 -20.23
N LEU A 122 -14.27 4.62 -20.66
CA LEU A 122 -14.35 3.42 -19.85
C LEU A 122 -12.97 2.90 -19.44
N ASP A 123 -12.02 2.84 -20.37
CA ASP A 123 -10.65 2.40 -20.06
C ASP A 123 -9.95 3.32 -19.07
N ARG A 124 -10.12 4.65 -19.23
CA ARG A 124 -9.58 5.63 -18.29
C ARG A 124 -10.18 5.47 -16.89
N SER A 125 -11.50 5.34 -16.78
CA SER A 125 -12.18 5.14 -15.50
C SER A 125 -11.70 3.85 -14.81
N ARG A 126 -11.61 2.74 -15.58
CA ARG A 126 -11.11 1.47 -15.07
C ARG A 126 -9.69 1.59 -14.54
N LEU A 127 -8.78 2.23 -15.28
CA LEU A 127 -7.39 2.42 -14.86
C LEU A 127 -7.26 3.28 -13.60
N VAL A 128 -8.10 4.31 -13.45
CA VAL A 128 -8.13 5.16 -12.24
C VAL A 128 -8.56 4.33 -11.03
N LEU A 129 -9.65 3.56 -11.16
CA LEU A 129 -10.13 2.69 -10.08
C LEU A 129 -9.13 1.59 -9.70
N GLU A 130 -8.48 0.98 -10.70
CA GLU A 130 -7.46 -0.04 -10.48
C GLU A 130 -6.22 0.56 -9.77
N ASN A 131 -5.77 1.74 -10.22
CA ASN A 131 -4.66 2.44 -9.57
C ASN A 131 -4.97 2.78 -8.11
N GLN A 132 -6.20 3.26 -7.83
CA GLN A 132 -6.60 3.52 -6.44
C GLN A 132 -6.55 2.25 -5.59
N ARG A 133 -7.09 1.13 -6.09
CA ARG A 133 -7.04 -0.16 -5.37
C ARG A 133 -5.61 -0.66 -5.12
N TYR A 134 -4.70 -0.44 -6.08
CA TYR A 134 -3.29 -0.79 -5.88
C TYR A 134 -2.62 0.09 -4.82
N ARG A 135 -2.91 1.39 -4.82
CA ARG A 135 -2.40 2.31 -3.80
C ARG A 135 -2.86 1.92 -2.40
N ASP A 136 -4.15 1.65 -2.24
CA ASP A 136 -4.71 1.23 -0.94
C ASP A 136 -4.06 -0.07 -0.43
N LYS A 137 -3.85 -1.05 -1.33
CA LYS A 137 -3.15 -2.30 -0.99
C LYS A 137 -1.69 -2.07 -0.62
N LEU A 138 -0.99 -1.21 -1.35
CA LEU A 138 0.41 -0.88 -1.08
C LEU A 138 0.56 -0.18 0.26
N GLU A 139 -0.31 0.77 0.57
CA GLU A 139 -0.31 1.47 1.87
C GLU A 139 -0.60 0.52 3.04
N ALA A 140 -1.51 -0.44 2.85
CA ALA A 140 -1.78 -1.47 3.86
C ALA A 140 -0.56 -2.37 4.09
N ALA A 141 0.08 -2.86 3.01
CA ALA A 141 1.27 -3.71 3.09
C ALA A 141 2.46 -2.98 3.71
N ASN A 142 2.66 -1.68 3.38
CA ASN A 142 3.71 -0.87 4.00
C ASN A 142 3.50 -0.72 5.50
N ARG A 143 2.28 -0.44 5.96
CA ARG A 143 1.97 -0.34 7.40
C ARG A 143 2.26 -1.65 8.14
N GLU A 144 1.91 -2.78 7.55
CA GLU A 144 2.19 -4.10 8.14
C GLU A 144 3.70 -4.38 8.21
N LEU A 145 4.44 -4.04 7.14
CA LEU A 145 5.89 -4.19 7.10
C LEU A 145 6.59 -3.31 8.14
N GLU A 146 6.19 -2.05 8.26
CA GLU A 146 6.73 -1.11 9.27
C GLU A 146 6.50 -1.63 10.69
N ALA A 147 5.29 -2.12 10.98
CA ALA A 147 4.98 -2.71 12.29
C ALA A 147 5.84 -3.94 12.59
N SER A 148 6.03 -4.83 11.59
CA SER A 148 6.87 -6.01 11.72
C SER A 148 8.34 -5.66 11.92
N LEU A 149 8.86 -4.66 11.20
CA LEU A 149 10.22 -4.17 11.36
C LEU A 149 10.44 -3.56 12.75
N HIS A 150 9.48 -2.79 13.25
CA HIS A 150 9.55 -2.20 14.59
C HIS A 150 9.64 -3.29 15.67
N LEU A 151 8.79 -4.31 15.60
CA LEU A 151 8.81 -5.44 16.53
C LEU A 151 10.16 -6.18 16.50
N LEU A 152 10.70 -6.44 15.29
CA LEU A 152 12.01 -7.08 15.15
C LEU A 152 13.13 -6.24 15.74
N GLN A 153 13.07 -4.91 15.59
CA GLN A 153 14.07 -4.01 16.17
C GLN A 153 14.02 -3.99 17.69
N GLU A 154 12.82 -4.01 18.28
CA GLU A 154 12.64 -4.11 19.73
C GLU A 154 13.23 -5.41 20.27
N ASP A 155 12.92 -6.56 19.66
CA ASP A 155 13.44 -7.87 20.07
C ASP A 155 14.98 -7.92 19.98
N GLN A 156 15.56 -7.38 18.90
CA GLN A 156 17.01 -7.33 18.73
C GLN A 156 17.68 -6.40 19.73
N THR A 157 17.05 -5.28 20.06
CA THR A 157 17.54 -4.36 21.08
C THR A 157 17.53 -5.00 22.47
N ALA A 158 16.46 -5.71 22.80
CA ALA A 158 16.38 -6.46 24.05
C ALA A 158 17.47 -7.55 24.14
N GLY A 159 17.67 -8.31 23.05
CA GLY A 159 18.75 -9.30 22.96
C GLY A 159 20.14 -8.70 23.14
N ARG A 160 20.39 -7.53 22.55
CA ARG A 160 21.64 -6.77 22.75
C ARG A 160 21.85 -6.38 24.20
N GLN A 161 20.81 -5.90 24.87
CA GLN A 161 20.91 -5.51 26.27
C GLN A 161 21.28 -6.70 27.15
N VAL A 162 20.70 -7.88 26.91
CA VAL A 162 21.06 -9.12 27.59
C VAL A 162 22.54 -9.44 27.37
N GLN A 163 23.01 -9.40 26.12
CA GLN A 163 24.40 -9.69 25.78
C GLN A 163 25.38 -8.72 26.45
N MET A 164 25.07 -7.41 26.43
CA MET A 164 25.91 -6.40 27.08
C MET A 164 25.99 -6.57 28.60
N ASN A 165 24.90 -6.95 29.24
CA ASN A 165 24.86 -7.22 30.68
C ASN A 165 25.66 -8.49 31.09
N MET A 166 26.02 -9.35 30.14
CA MET A 166 26.86 -10.52 30.39
C MET A 166 28.35 -10.24 30.33
N LEU A 167 28.74 -9.10 29.75
CA LEU A 167 30.15 -8.71 29.73
C LEU A 167 30.66 -8.40 31.12
N PRO A 168 31.98 -8.59 31.37
CA PRO A 168 32.57 -8.19 32.62
C PRO A 168 32.55 -6.67 32.81
N GLU A 169 32.71 -6.25 34.07
CA GLU A 169 32.83 -4.82 34.37
C GLU A 169 34.04 -4.19 33.67
N SER A 170 33.86 -3.04 33.06
CA SER A 170 34.92 -2.36 32.31
C SER A 170 34.91 -0.85 32.62
N PRO A 171 36.04 -0.24 33.03
CA PRO A 171 37.32 -0.88 33.32
C PRO A 171 37.34 -1.69 34.62
N TRP A 172 38.12 -2.76 34.67
CA TRP A 172 38.33 -3.58 35.88
C TRP A 172 39.78 -3.61 36.27
N ALA A 173 40.12 -3.23 37.53
CA ALA A 173 41.46 -3.24 38.06
C ALA A 173 41.69 -4.46 38.94
N ALA A 174 42.82 -5.14 38.75
CA ALA A 174 43.21 -6.34 39.49
C ALA A 174 44.69 -6.31 39.81
N GLY A 175 45.06 -5.70 40.91
CA GLY A 175 46.45 -5.49 41.33
C GLY A 175 47.13 -4.45 40.39
N GLU A 176 48.24 -4.88 39.76
CA GLU A 176 48.96 -4.03 38.78
C GLU A 176 48.36 -4.06 37.37
N PHE A 177 47.33 -4.86 37.15
CA PHE A 177 46.68 -5.03 35.87
C PHE A 177 45.36 -4.26 35.80
N ALA A 178 45.08 -3.66 34.65
CA ALA A 178 43.79 -3.05 34.31
C ALA A 178 43.26 -3.66 33.02
N PHE A 179 42.00 -4.05 33.02
CA PHE A 179 41.29 -4.60 31.85
C PHE A 179 40.20 -3.62 31.42
N ALA A 180 40.17 -3.37 30.15
CA ALA A 180 39.09 -2.58 29.53
C ALA A 180 38.74 -3.20 28.18
N HIS A 181 37.47 -3.15 27.81
CA HIS A 181 37.00 -3.64 26.52
C HIS A 181 35.98 -2.69 25.91
N GLN A 182 35.84 -2.80 24.60
CA GLN A 182 34.80 -2.16 23.82
C GLN A 182 34.36 -3.14 22.73
N ILE A 183 33.07 -3.42 22.64
CA ILE A 183 32.49 -4.24 21.57
C ILE A 183 31.61 -3.32 20.71
N ILE A 184 31.90 -3.34 19.41
CA ILE A 184 31.14 -2.58 18.39
C ILE A 184 30.49 -3.60 17.47
N PRO A 185 29.22 -3.97 17.71
CA PRO A 185 28.56 -4.96 16.87
C PRO A 185 28.30 -4.40 15.47
N SER A 186 28.42 -5.24 14.45
CA SER A 186 28.13 -4.88 13.05
C SER A 186 26.64 -4.61 12.79
N LEU A 187 25.78 -5.25 13.59
CA LEU A 187 24.33 -5.06 13.62
C LEU A 187 23.89 -4.84 15.07
N TYR A 188 22.84 -5.51 15.53
CA TYR A 188 22.34 -5.40 16.90
C TYR A 188 23.08 -6.31 17.87
N LEU A 189 23.42 -7.55 17.45
CA LEU A 189 24.05 -8.58 18.24
C LEU A 189 25.44 -8.88 17.69
N SER A 190 26.39 -9.24 18.58
CA SER A 190 27.78 -9.53 18.23
C SER A 190 28.11 -11.01 18.39
N GLY A 191 28.90 -11.56 17.44
CA GLY A 191 29.59 -12.82 17.61
C GLY A 191 30.85 -12.69 18.49
N ASP A 192 31.37 -11.46 18.63
CA ASP A 192 32.53 -11.20 19.48
C ASP A 192 32.12 -11.22 20.93
N PHE A 193 32.98 -11.81 21.77
CA PHE A 193 32.79 -11.85 23.21
C PHE A 193 34.14 -11.78 23.94
N VAL A 194 34.15 -11.07 25.04
CA VAL A 194 35.28 -10.94 25.93
C VAL A 194 34.85 -11.25 27.35
N ASP A 195 35.68 -11.97 28.06
CA ASP A 195 35.51 -12.16 29.48
C ASP A 195 36.85 -12.15 30.21
N TYR A 196 36.87 -11.66 31.41
CA TYR A 196 38.04 -11.69 32.32
C TYR A 196 37.56 -11.73 33.76
N PHE A 197 38.28 -12.52 34.58
CA PHE A 197 37.89 -12.74 35.95
C PHE A 197 39.06 -13.24 36.78
N ARG A 198 38.96 -13.08 38.09
CA ARG A 198 39.95 -13.62 39.03
C ARG A 198 39.67 -15.11 39.31
N VAL A 199 40.66 -15.95 39.04
CA VAL A 199 40.62 -17.41 39.33
C VAL A 199 40.94 -17.68 40.81
N ASP A 200 42.01 -17.02 41.32
CA ASP A 200 42.44 -17.04 42.72
C ASP A 200 43.24 -15.78 43.05
N GLU A 201 43.89 -15.74 44.22
CA GLU A 201 44.68 -14.56 44.67
C GLU A 201 45.83 -14.21 43.75
N ARG A 202 46.36 -15.16 42.95
CA ARG A 202 47.54 -15.00 42.10
C ARG A 202 47.25 -15.09 40.59
N ARG A 203 46.06 -15.53 40.21
CA ARG A 203 45.74 -15.81 38.80
C ARG A 203 44.51 -15.08 38.32
N ILE A 204 44.65 -14.48 37.17
CA ILE A 204 43.55 -13.87 36.38
C ILE A 204 43.46 -14.67 35.08
N ALA A 205 42.27 -14.98 34.67
CA ALA A 205 41.99 -15.53 33.36
C ALA A 205 41.28 -14.48 32.50
N PHE A 206 41.57 -14.46 31.23
CA PHE A 206 40.85 -13.71 30.22
C PHE A 206 40.80 -14.48 28.93
N TYR A 207 39.75 -14.26 28.14
CA TYR A 207 39.64 -14.80 26.80
C TYR A 207 38.87 -13.85 25.88
N LEU A 208 39.18 -13.97 24.60
CA LEU A 208 38.47 -13.33 23.49
C LEU A 208 37.91 -14.43 22.61
N ALA A 209 36.66 -14.33 22.21
CA ALA A 209 36.04 -15.25 21.29
C ALA A 209 35.46 -14.46 20.12
N ASP A 210 35.75 -14.92 18.91
CA ASP A 210 35.14 -14.44 17.68
C ASP A 210 34.38 -15.62 17.06
N VAL A 211 33.05 -15.53 17.09
CA VAL A 211 32.16 -16.56 16.55
C VAL A 211 31.77 -16.17 15.14
N SER A 212 32.18 -16.98 14.18
CA SER A 212 31.86 -16.77 12.78
C SER A 212 30.35 -16.72 12.54
N GLY A 213 29.91 -15.74 11.74
CA GLY A 213 28.51 -15.44 11.47
C GLY A 213 28.05 -14.13 12.13
N HIS A 214 26.78 -13.80 11.98
CA HIS A 214 26.22 -12.56 12.53
C HIS A 214 24.79 -12.78 13.09
N GLY A 215 24.36 -11.86 13.91
CA GLY A 215 23.00 -11.87 14.46
C GLY A 215 22.82 -12.85 15.63
N ALA A 216 21.59 -13.34 15.81
CA ALA A 216 21.20 -14.09 16.99
C ALA A 216 21.98 -15.42 17.18
N SER A 217 22.28 -16.14 16.09
CA SER A 217 22.96 -17.43 16.16
C SER A 217 24.36 -17.34 16.76
N SER A 218 25.18 -16.38 16.31
CA SER A 218 26.52 -16.14 16.86
C SER A 218 26.44 -15.60 18.30
N ALA A 219 25.50 -14.72 18.59
CA ALA A 219 25.26 -14.20 19.92
C ALA A 219 24.87 -15.30 20.93
N PHE A 220 24.08 -16.30 20.54
CA PHE A 220 23.78 -17.44 21.43
C PHE A 220 25.01 -18.26 21.82
N VAL A 221 25.99 -18.39 20.91
CA VAL A 221 27.25 -19.07 21.25
C VAL A 221 28.01 -18.29 22.33
N THR A 222 28.01 -16.94 22.27
CA THR A 222 28.64 -16.11 23.30
C THR A 222 27.96 -16.27 24.68
N VAL A 223 26.64 -16.42 24.72
CA VAL A 223 25.86 -16.72 25.91
C VAL A 223 26.26 -18.06 26.51
N LEU A 224 26.37 -19.09 25.65
CA LEU A 224 26.83 -20.43 26.10
C LEU A 224 28.24 -20.40 26.63
N LEU A 225 29.18 -19.70 26.01
CA LEU A 225 30.54 -19.52 26.48
C LEU A 225 30.56 -18.90 27.89
N LYS A 226 29.80 -17.84 28.13
CA LYS A 226 29.67 -17.20 29.44
C LYS A 226 29.12 -18.18 30.49
N PHE A 227 28.07 -18.91 30.14
CA PHE A 227 27.46 -19.89 31.02
C PHE A 227 28.49 -21.01 31.42
N MET A 228 29.19 -21.56 30.41
CA MET A 228 30.22 -22.61 30.65
C MET A 228 31.35 -22.10 31.52
N THR A 229 31.85 -20.89 31.28
CA THR A 229 32.93 -20.27 32.07
C THR A 229 32.46 -20.06 33.54
N THR A 230 31.27 -19.53 33.73
CA THR A 230 30.69 -19.30 35.04
C THR A 230 30.53 -20.63 35.84
N ARG A 231 30.05 -21.66 35.16
CA ARG A 231 29.90 -23.00 35.73
C ARG A 231 31.26 -23.62 36.12
N LEU A 232 32.26 -23.55 35.24
CA LEU A 232 33.61 -24.04 35.50
C LEU A 232 34.22 -23.34 36.72
N MET A 233 34.07 -22.02 36.82
CA MET A 233 34.56 -21.25 37.97
C MET A 233 33.88 -21.67 39.29
N PHE A 234 32.58 -21.93 39.25
CA PHE A 234 31.85 -22.42 40.43
C PHE A 234 32.33 -23.78 40.88
N GLU A 235 32.57 -24.70 39.94
CA GLU A 235 33.09 -26.04 40.22
C GLU A 235 34.52 -26.00 40.80
N LEU A 236 35.39 -25.15 40.25
CA LEU A 236 36.75 -24.94 40.79
C LEU A 236 36.75 -24.39 42.23
N LYS A 237 35.90 -23.42 42.51
CA LYS A 237 35.75 -22.89 43.87
C LYS A 237 35.25 -23.95 44.83
N ARG A 238 34.31 -24.78 44.42
CA ARG A 238 33.72 -25.85 45.23
C ARG A 238 34.73 -26.99 45.51
N SER A 239 35.56 -27.37 44.54
CA SER A 239 36.62 -28.36 44.70
C SER A 239 37.64 -27.89 45.73
N LYS A 240 38.14 -26.66 45.64
CA LYS A 240 39.07 -26.11 46.62
C LYS A 240 38.53 -26.08 48.05
N MET A 241 37.25 -25.79 48.23
CA MET A 241 36.61 -25.81 49.57
C MET A 241 36.50 -27.24 50.15
N ARG A 242 36.53 -28.28 49.31
CA ARG A 242 36.52 -29.70 49.77
C ARG A 242 37.92 -30.22 50.18
N GLU A 243 39.00 -29.63 49.64
CA GLU A 243 40.38 -29.99 49.98
C GLU A 243 40.83 -29.39 51.33
N PHE A 244 40.08 -28.42 51.85
CA PHE A 244 40.35 -27.76 53.14
C PHE A 244 39.47 -28.28 54.31
N LYS A 245 38.68 -29.34 54.07
CA LYS A 245 37.93 -30.07 55.08
C LYS A 245 38.55 -31.48 55.30
#